data_223fe30d06222a2d2f1a2be9502dbe1c
#
_entry.id   223fe30d06222a2d2f1a2be9502dbe1c
#
_cell.length_a   1.000
_cell.length_b   1.000
_cell.length_c   1.000
_cell.angle_alpha   90.00
_cell.angle_beta   90.00
_cell.angle_gamma   90.00
#
_symmetry.space_group_name_H-M   'P 1'
#
loop_
_entity.id
_entity.type
_entity.pdbx_description
1 polymer ?
#
loop_
_entity_poly.entity_id
_entity_poly.type
_entity_poly.pdbx_seq_one_letter_code
_entity_poly.pdbx_strand_id
1 'polypeptide(L)'
;MACVSPSYWADVPGQFKAFIDRCTPWCNTHEPHAALSPGKKGYAIALRTGPGMKECERIMDSIEHFFGHLEIQCSGHLGLCSVEYREAVEARQEEIEAFCRMIMEEGERTDEA
;
A
#
# COMPACT_ATOMS: atom_id res chain seq x y z
N MET A 1 -5.35 1.87 -6.36
CA MET A 1 -4.06 1.12 -6.39
C MET A 1 -3.82 0.50 -5.02
N ALA A 2 -3.54 -0.77 -4.97
CA ALA A 2 -3.17 -1.45 -3.73
C ALA A 2 -1.70 -1.87 -3.81
N CYS A 3 -0.89 -1.46 -2.84
CA CYS A 3 0.52 -1.82 -2.77
C CYS A 3 0.73 -2.76 -1.59
N VAL A 4 1.26 -3.94 -1.87
CA VAL A 4 1.54 -4.98 -0.87
C VAL A 4 3.05 -5.16 -0.79
N SER A 5 3.61 -4.99 0.40
CA SER A 5 5.06 -5.06 0.58
C SER A 5 5.44 -5.88 1.82
N PRO A 6 6.35 -6.86 1.67
CA PRO A 6 6.99 -7.44 2.83
C PRO A 6 8.00 -6.46 3.41
N SER A 7 8.46 -6.73 4.64
CA SER A 7 9.50 -5.93 5.29
C SER A 7 10.88 -6.50 4.95
N TYR A 8 11.71 -5.68 4.33
CA TYR A 8 13.13 -5.96 4.12
C TYR A 8 13.90 -4.87 4.86
N TRP A 9 14.33 -5.19 6.09
CA TRP A 9 15.02 -4.23 6.97
C TRP A 9 14.17 -2.98 7.22
N ALA A 10 12.88 -3.19 7.49
CA ALA A 10 11.88 -2.15 7.72
C ALA A 10 11.67 -1.22 6.52
N ASP A 11 11.93 -1.72 5.32
CA ASP A 11 11.74 -0.96 4.08
C ASP A 11 11.15 -1.84 2.99
N VAL A 12 10.76 -1.22 1.89
CA VAL A 12 10.21 -1.94 0.74
C VAL A 12 11.31 -2.69 -0.01
N PRO A 13 10.98 -3.79 -0.72
CA PRO A 13 11.97 -4.50 -1.54
C PRO A 13 12.56 -3.60 -2.62
N GLY A 14 13.79 -3.91 -3.04
CA GLY A 14 14.49 -3.15 -4.07
C GLY A 14 13.71 -3.04 -5.38
N GLN A 15 13.00 -4.10 -5.77
CA GLN A 15 12.15 -4.09 -6.96
C GLN A 15 11.00 -3.10 -6.85
N PHE A 16 10.40 -3.00 -5.66
CA PHE A 16 9.34 -2.02 -5.41
C PHE A 16 9.91 -0.61 -5.46
N LYS A 17 11.07 -0.38 -4.84
CA LYS A 17 11.72 0.93 -4.86
C LYS A 17 12.08 1.34 -6.29
N ALA A 18 12.53 0.40 -7.12
CA ALA A 18 12.80 0.66 -8.54
C ALA A 18 11.54 1.09 -9.28
N PHE A 19 10.39 0.47 -8.97
CA PHE A 19 9.10 0.88 -9.51
C PHE A 19 8.76 2.31 -9.08
N ILE A 20 8.91 2.63 -7.80
CA ILE A 20 8.67 3.98 -7.28
C ILE A 20 9.54 5.00 -8.03
N ASP A 21 10.82 4.70 -8.18
CA ASP A 21 11.77 5.60 -8.86
C ASP A 21 11.38 5.85 -10.33
N ARG A 22 10.80 4.86 -10.99
CA ARG A 22 10.31 5.01 -12.37
C ARG A 22 9.03 5.82 -12.48
N CYS A 23 8.35 6.09 -11.37
CA CYS A 23 7.16 6.93 -11.35
C CYS A 23 7.47 8.43 -11.30
N THR A 24 8.74 8.81 -11.34
CA THR A 24 9.17 10.22 -11.32
C THR A 24 8.42 11.11 -12.32
N PRO A 25 8.14 10.67 -13.57
CA PRO A 25 7.37 11.52 -14.49
C PRO A 25 5.97 11.90 -14.03
N TRP A 26 5.41 11.17 -13.03
CA TRP A 26 4.10 11.46 -12.45
C TRP A 26 4.18 12.13 -11.08
N CYS A 27 5.40 12.39 -10.57
CA CYS A 27 5.60 13.02 -9.29
C CYS A 27 5.18 14.49 -9.35
N ASN A 28 4.29 14.92 -8.46
CA ASN A 28 3.74 16.28 -8.47
C ASN A 28 4.77 17.38 -8.13
N THR A 29 5.93 17.00 -7.60
CA THR A 29 7.02 17.95 -7.35
C THR A 29 8.03 18.03 -8.48
N HIS A 30 7.87 17.19 -9.52
CA HIS A 30 8.71 17.19 -10.70
C HIS A 30 8.07 18.07 -11.78
N GLU A 31 8.84 18.93 -12.43
CA GLU A 31 8.32 19.83 -13.46
C GLU A 31 9.05 19.65 -14.78
N PRO A 32 8.36 19.39 -15.89
CA PRO A 32 6.91 19.12 -15.96
C PRO A 32 6.59 17.69 -15.51
N HIS A 33 5.34 17.42 -15.18
CA HIS A 33 4.91 16.08 -14.82
C HIS A 33 3.57 15.73 -15.45
N ALA A 34 3.36 14.42 -15.67
CA ALA A 34 2.06 13.88 -16.06
C ALA A 34 1.21 13.69 -14.81
N ALA A 35 -0.10 13.77 -14.94
CA ALA A 35 -1.02 13.56 -13.83
C ALA A 35 -1.87 12.32 -14.09
N LEU A 36 -2.14 11.56 -13.02
CA LEU A 36 -3.12 10.49 -13.06
C LEU A 36 -4.52 11.10 -13.04
N SER A 37 -5.51 10.33 -13.48
CA SER A 37 -6.90 10.77 -13.38
C SER A 37 -7.24 11.07 -11.91
N PRO A 38 -7.96 12.16 -11.63
CA PRO A 38 -8.30 12.53 -10.25
C PRO A 38 -9.21 11.49 -9.59
N GLY A 39 -9.19 11.47 -8.26
CA GLY A 39 -10.05 10.59 -7.48
C GLY A 39 -9.51 9.16 -7.29
N LYS A 40 -8.26 8.91 -7.63
CA LYS A 40 -7.64 7.60 -7.40
C LYS A 40 -7.48 7.36 -5.90
N LYS A 41 -7.79 6.13 -5.48
CA LYS A 41 -7.62 5.69 -4.10
C LYS A 41 -6.51 4.67 -4.00
N GLY A 42 -5.75 4.74 -2.91
CA GLY A 42 -4.65 3.85 -2.64
C GLY A 42 -4.80 3.12 -1.32
N TYR A 43 -4.24 1.92 -1.25
CA TYR A 43 -4.27 1.08 -0.06
C TYR A 43 -2.87 0.54 0.18
N ALA A 44 -2.39 0.66 1.40
CA ALA A 44 -1.05 0.23 1.78
C ALA A 44 -1.14 -1.02 2.65
N ILE A 45 -0.47 -2.09 2.24
CA ILE A 45 -0.46 -3.35 2.95
C ILE A 45 1.00 -3.74 3.20
N ALA A 46 1.34 -4.00 4.46
CA ALA A 46 2.69 -4.41 4.82
C ALA A 46 2.63 -5.66 5.69
N LEU A 47 3.63 -6.54 5.53
CA LEU A 47 3.70 -7.75 6.32
C LEU A 47 5.15 -8.04 6.72
N ARG A 48 5.31 -8.70 7.87
CA ARG A 48 6.61 -9.07 8.39
C ARG A 48 6.55 -10.40 9.15
N THR A 49 7.68 -11.06 9.24
CA THR A 49 7.79 -12.34 9.94
C THR A 49 7.88 -12.17 11.46
N GLY A 50 8.48 -11.10 11.94
CA GLY A 50 8.65 -10.86 13.36
C GLY A 50 7.43 -10.22 14.03
N PRO A 51 7.43 -10.12 15.36
CA PRO A 51 6.36 -9.50 16.11
C PRO A 51 6.47 -7.96 16.09
N GLY A 52 5.35 -7.31 16.39
CA GLY A 52 5.31 -5.84 16.47
C GLY A 52 5.04 -5.17 15.15
N MET A 53 4.35 -4.05 15.19
CA MET A 53 3.83 -3.35 14.01
C MET A 53 4.73 -2.22 13.50
N LYS A 54 5.77 -1.86 14.24
CA LYS A 54 6.58 -0.68 13.92
C LYS A 54 7.17 -0.70 12.51
N GLU A 55 7.70 -1.86 12.08
CA GLU A 55 8.27 -1.96 10.73
C GLU A 55 7.17 -1.87 9.66
N CYS A 56 6.01 -2.50 9.91
CA CYS A 56 4.87 -2.39 9.00
C CYS A 56 4.40 -0.94 8.89
N GLU A 57 4.35 -0.23 10.01
CA GLU A 57 3.97 1.19 10.01
C GLU A 57 4.93 2.04 9.18
N ARG A 58 6.23 1.79 9.29
CA ARG A 58 7.22 2.50 8.48
C ARG A 58 7.04 2.26 6.99
N ILE A 59 6.76 1.01 6.61
CA ILE A 59 6.53 0.65 5.21
C ILE A 59 5.24 1.30 4.70
N MET A 60 4.17 1.25 5.48
CA MET A 60 2.89 1.86 5.10
C MET A 60 3.02 3.37 4.98
N ASP A 61 3.78 4.01 5.86
CA ASP A 61 4.07 5.44 5.76
C ASP A 61 4.84 5.79 4.48
N SER A 62 5.80 4.95 4.10
CA SER A 62 6.55 5.13 2.85
C SER A 62 5.65 5.02 1.63
N ILE A 63 4.75 4.04 1.62
CA ILE A 63 3.78 3.85 0.54
C ILE A 63 2.83 5.04 0.47
N GLU A 64 2.34 5.50 1.61
CA GLU A 64 1.45 6.66 1.68
C GLU A 64 2.14 7.93 1.18
N HIS A 65 3.41 8.10 1.52
CA HIS A 65 4.22 9.21 1.01
C HIS A 65 4.32 9.16 -0.52
N PHE A 66 4.56 7.97 -1.07
CA PHE A 66 4.59 7.75 -2.51
C PHE A 66 3.24 8.11 -3.15
N PHE A 67 2.13 7.65 -2.55
CA PHE A 67 0.79 7.98 -3.03
C PHE A 67 0.57 9.49 -3.05
N GLY A 68 1.01 10.20 -2.01
CA GLY A 68 0.87 11.65 -1.93
C GLY A 68 1.53 12.37 -3.11
N HIS A 69 2.71 11.92 -3.53
CA HIS A 69 3.39 12.49 -4.68
C HIS A 69 2.69 12.18 -6.02
N LEU A 70 1.89 11.13 -6.08
CA LEU A 70 1.08 10.81 -7.26
C LEU A 70 -0.34 11.38 -7.18
N GLU A 71 -0.64 12.10 -6.11
CA GLU A 71 -1.99 12.65 -5.84
C GLU A 71 -3.05 11.55 -5.74
N ILE A 72 -2.64 10.40 -5.16
CA ILE A 72 -3.52 9.29 -4.83
C ILE A 72 -3.87 9.42 -3.34
N GLN A 73 -5.17 9.40 -3.02
CA GLN A 73 -5.61 9.42 -1.63
C GLN A 73 -5.43 8.05 -1.00
N CYS A 74 -4.64 7.97 0.09
CA CYS A 74 -4.53 6.73 0.84
C CYS A 74 -5.81 6.52 1.65
N SER A 75 -6.53 5.44 1.35
CA SER A 75 -7.84 5.16 1.91
C SER A 75 -7.86 4.00 2.89
N GLY A 76 -6.75 3.32 3.08
CA GLY A 76 -6.67 2.24 4.07
C GLY A 76 -5.28 1.65 4.19
N HIS A 77 -5.04 1.06 5.37
CA HIS A 77 -3.78 0.41 5.71
C HIS A 77 -4.07 -0.97 6.31
N LEU A 78 -3.25 -1.95 6.00
CA LEU A 78 -3.31 -3.25 6.67
C LEU A 78 -1.87 -3.70 6.96
N GLY A 79 -1.54 -3.83 8.24
CA GLY A 79 -0.25 -4.35 8.67
C GLY A 79 -0.41 -5.72 9.30
N LEU A 80 0.38 -6.69 8.87
CA LEU A 80 0.37 -8.04 9.39
C LEU A 80 1.76 -8.40 9.92
N CYS A 81 1.87 -8.60 11.23
CA CYS A 81 3.10 -9.08 11.86
C CYS A 81 3.00 -10.56 12.19
N SER A 82 4.13 -11.20 12.47
CA SER A 82 4.21 -12.62 12.84
C SER A 82 3.60 -13.54 11.76
N VAL A 83 3.77 -13.19 10.48
CA VAL A 83 3.26 -13.99 9.36
C VAL A 83 4.43 -14.61 8.59
N GLU A 84 5.03 -15.66 9.17
CA GLU A 84 6.18 -16.33 8.58
C GLU A 84 5.76 -17.50 7.67
N TYR A 85 4.71 -18.21 8.06
CA TYR A 85 4.24 -19.40 7.34
C TYR A 85 2.80 -19.22 6.89
N ARG A 86 2.39 -20.07 5.97
CA ARG A 86 1.05 -20.07 5.39
C ARG A 86 -0.05 -20.12 6.46
N GLU A 87 0.14 -20.94 7.49
CA GLU A 87 -0.83 -21.09 8.58
C GLU A 87 -1.07 -19.78 9.33
N ALA A 88 -0.02 -18.97 9.49
CA ALA A 88 -0.14 -17.68 10.15
C ALA A 88 -0.98 -16.69 9.30
N VAL A 89 -0.87 -16.76 7.98
CA VAL A 89 -1.69 -15.96 7.07
C VAL A 89 -3.14 -16.43 7.12
N GLU A 90 -3.35 -17.74 7.10
CA GLU A 90 -4.71 -18.33 7.17
C GLU A 90 -5.42 -17.95 8.49
N ALA A 91 -4.67 -17.85 9.58
CA ALA A 91 -5.21 -17.40 10.87
C ALA A 91 -5.67 -15.95 10.87
N ARG A 92 -5.22 -15.15 9.90
CA ARG A 92 -5.61 -13.74 9.75
C ARG A 92 -6.61 -13.53 8.60
N GLN A 93 -7.20 -14.59 8.11
CA GLN A 93 -8.06 -14.56 6.92
C GLN A 93 -9.25 -13.61 7.06
N GLU A 94 -9.91 -13.59 8.22
CA GLU A 94 -11.05 -12.69 8.43
C GLU A 94 -10.67 -11.22 8.29
N GLU A 95 -9.54 -10.85 8.84
CA GLU A 95 -9.00 -9.49 8.78
C GLU A 95 -8.66 -9.10 7.32
N ILE A 96 -8.02 -10.02 6.59
CA ILE A 96 -7.66 -9.82 5.20
C ILE A 96 -8.91 -9.69 4.34
N GLU A 97 -9.89 -10.56 4.53
CA GLU A 97 -11.15 -10.53 3.76
C GLU A 97 -11.95 -9.26 4.04
N ALA A 98 -11.98 -8.81 5.30
CA ALA A 98 -12.65 -7.56 5.65
C ALA A 98 -12.01 -6.36 4.94
N PHE A 99 -10.69 -6.34 4.86
CA PHE A 99 -9.96 -5.29 4.16
C PHE A 99 -10.24 -5.33 2.65
N CYS A 100 -10.24 -6.52 2.05
CA CYS A 100 -10.57 -6.70 0.64
C CYS A 100 -12.00 -6.25 0.32
N ARG A 101 -12.96 -6.55 1.19
CA ARG A 101 -14.34 -6.10 1.02
C ARG A 101 -14.43 -4.57 1.05
N MET A 102 -13.70 -3.94 1.97
CA MET A 102 -13.65 -2.48 2.03
C MET A 102 -13.15 -1.88 0.72
N ILE A 103 -12.09 -2.43 0.15
CA ILE A 103 -11.53 -1.98 -1.14
C ILE A 103 -12.59 -2.11 -2.24
N MET A 104 -13.29 -3.24 -2.31
CA MET A 104 -14.29 -3.50 -3.33
C MET A 104 -15.49 -2.56 -3.20
N GLU A 105 -15.98 -2.33 -1.98
CA GLU A 105 -17.09 -1.42 -1.73
C GLU A 105 -16.76 0.01 -2.12
N GLU A 106 -15.55 0.48 -1.80
CA GLU A 106 -15.12 1.82 -2.19
C GLU A 106 -14.95 1.95 -3.71
N GLY A 107 -14.50 0.89 -4.38
CA GLY A 107 -14.41 0.85 -5.83
C GLY A 107 -15.79 0.97 -6.48
N GLU A 108 -16.79 0.27 -5.95
CA GLU A 108 -18.17 0.35 -6.43
C GLU A 108 -18.74 1.75 -6.26
N ARG A 109 -18.51 2.40 -5.11
CA ARG A 109 -18.96 3.78 -4.88
C ARG A 109 -18.31 4.75 -5.85
N THR A 110 -17.05 4.54 -6.18
CA THR A 110 -16.35 5.39 -7.14
C THR A 110 -16.95 5.24 -8.53
N ASP A 111 -17.31 4.02 -8.91
CA ASP A 111 -17.95 3.74 -10.21
C ASP A 111 -19.36 4.34 -10.30
N GLU A 112 -20.06 4.41 -9.19
CA GLU A 112 -21.40 5.01 -9.13
C GLU A 112 -21.38 6.54 -9.19
N ALA A 113 -20.26 7.12 -8.82
CA ALA A 113 -20.08 8.56 -8.85
C ALA A 113 -19.72 9.06 -10.24
#